data_b42b30e8c1341a592a845717b9c45fa0
#
_entry.id   b42b30e8c1341a592a845717b9c45fa0
#
_cell.length_a   1.000
_cell.length_b   1.000
_cell.length_c   1.000
_cell.angle_alpha   90.00
_cell.angle_beta   90.00
_cell.angle_gamma   90.00
#
_symmetry.space_group_name_H-M   'P 1'
#
loop_
_entity.id
_entity.type
_entity.pdbx_description
1 polymer ?
#
loop_
_entity_poly.entity_id
_entity_poly.type
_entity_poly.pdbx_seq_one_letter_code
_entity_poly.pdbx_strand_id
1 'polypeptide(L)'
;KLKSTYLNSLAMICLGYDETFCLNALEANSCGLPIITFGKTALKDYSISNYNSIIAKNFTDLENKIFYLLSLSKHKKDKLIKNSFNHSKKFRLNIISKLWIKLFKNI
;
A
#
# COMPACT_ATOMS: atom_id res chain seq x y z
N LYS A 1 -0.22 -14.14 -13.24
CA LYS A 1 0.99 -14.37 -12.42
C LYS A 1 1.13 -13.38 -11.27
N LEU A 2 1.16 -12.09 -11.56
CA LEU A 2 1.33 -11.06 -10.54
C LEU A 2 0.19 -11.06 -9.54
N LYS A 3 -1.04 -11.10 -10.03
CA LYS A 3 -2.23 -11.18 -9.19
C LYS A 3 -2.21 -12.42 -8.28
N SER A 4 -1.80 -13.56 -8.83
CA SER A 4 -1.68 -14.80 -8.07
C SER A 4 -0.63 -14.67 -6.95
N THR A 5 0.50 -14.04 -7.24
CA THR A 5 1.53 -13.79 -6.24
C THR A 5 1.01 -12.90 -5.11
N TYR A 6 0.29 -11.82 -5.43
CA TYR A 6 -0.30 -10.96 -4.43
C TYR A 6 -1.31 -11.69 -3.55
N LEU A 7 -2.16 -12.51 -4.15
CA LEU A 7 -3.19 -13.24 -3.39
C LEU A 7 -2.61 -14.30 -2.45
N ASN A 8 -1.39 -14.76 -2.70
CA ASN A 8 -0.72 -15.76 -1.87
C ASN A 8 0.30 -15.14 -0.90
N SER A 9 0.33 -13.83 -0.76
CA SER A 9 1.25 -13.12 0.11
C SER A 9 0.51 -12.51 1.29
N LEU A 10 1.23 -12.17 2.36
CA LEU A 10 0.67 -11.52 3.55
C LEU A 10 0.74 -10.01 3.48
N ALA A 11 1.76 -9.49 2.83
CA ALA A 11 2.00 -8.06 2.71
C ALA A 11 3.00 -7.81 1.59
N MET A 12 3.10 -6.57 1.16
CA MET A 12 4.12 -6.15 0.20
C MET A 12 5.03 -5.12 0.86
N ILE A 13 6.34 -5.30 0.70
CA ILE A 13 7.33 -4.36 1.23
C ILE A 13 7.65 -3.35 0.14
N CYS A 14 7.38 -2.07 0.41
CA CYS A 14 7.60 -0.96 -0.51
C CYS A 14 8.52 0.07 0.14
N LEU A 15 9.80 0.06 -0.22
CA LEU A 15 10.82 0.89 0.42
C LEU A 15 11.38 1.99 -0.48
N GLY A 16 10.75 2.27 -1.61
CA GLY A 16 11.24 3.27 -2.55
C GLY A 16 11.27 4.68 -2.00
N TYR A 17 12.34 5.43 -2.32
CA TYR A 17 12.51 6.81 -1.88
C TYR A 17 12.19 7.84 -2.97
N ASP A 18 12.33 7.46 -4.24
CA ASP A 18 12.28 8.39 -5.36
C ASP A 18 11.04 8.27 -6.23
N GLU A 19 10.02 7.58 -5.76
CA GLU A 19 8.82 7.37 -6.53
C GLU A 19 7.85 8.54 -6.40
N THR A 20 7.33 9.02 -7.54
CA THR A 20 6.28 10.03 -7.54
C THR A 20 4.95 9.44 -7.11
N PHE A 21 4.71 8.18 -7.43
CA PHE A 21 3.57 7.41 -6.93
C PHE A 21 3.87 5.92 -7.08
N CYS A 22 3.70 5.19 -6.02
CA CYS A 22 4.00 3.75 -6.01
C CYS A 22 2.80 2.95 -6.51
N LEU A 23 2.77 2.67 -7.81
CA LEU A 23 1.72 1.84 -8.41
C LEU A 23 1.71 0.43 -7.83
N ASN A 24 2.88 -0.08 -7.44
CA ASN A 24 2.98 -1.40 -6.81
C ASN A 24 2.22 -1.45 -5.48
N ALA A 25 2.28 -0.37 -4.69
CA ALA A 25 1.55 -0.29 -3.44
C ALA A 25 0.03 -0.29 -3.71
N LEU A 26 -0.40 0.45 -4.71
CA LEU A 26 -1.81 0.50 -5.10
C LEU A 26 -2.28 -0.88 -5.59
N GLU A 27 -1.49 -1.55 -6.41
CA GLU A 27 -1.80 -2.89 -6.90
C GLU A 27 -1.89 -3.89 -5.74
N ALA A 28 -0.95 -3.85 -4.80
CA ALA A 28 -0.96 -4.72 -3.62
C ALA A 28 -2.23 -4.50 -2.82
N ASN A 29 -2.53 -3.24 -2.49
CA ASN A 29 -3.75 -2.91 -1.76
C ASN A 29 -5.01 -3.34 -2.50
N SER A 30 -5.02 -3.25 -3.83
CA SER A 30 -6.18 -3.68 -4.62
C SER A 30 -6.42 -5.18 -4.55
N CYS A 31 -5.41 -5.94 -4.18
CA CYS A 31 -5.51 -7.38 -3.92
C CYS A 31 -5.70 -7.69 -2.43
N GLY A 32 -5.92 -6.67 -1.61
CA GLY A 32 -6.10 -6.84 -0.17
C GLY A 32 -4.81 -6.97 0.62
N LEU A 33 -3.66 -6.76 0.00
CA LEU A 33 -2.38 -6.82 0.71
C LEU A 33 -2.07 -5.48 1.37
N PRO A 34 -1.86 -5.44 2.69
CA PRO A 34 -1.29 -4.25 3.30
C PRO A 34 0.17 -4.10 2.87
N ILE A 35 0.66 -2.87 2.88
CA ILE A 35 2.07 -2.61 2.56
C ILE A 35 2.85 -2.33 3.84
N ILE A 36 4.13 -2.69 3.82
CA ILE A 36 5.09 -2.29 4.84
C ILE A 36 6.04 -1.32 4.15
N THR A 37 6.17 -0.11 4.69
CA THR A 37 6.89 0.97 4.01
C THR A 37 7.58 1.88 5.01
N PHE A 38 8.54 2.66 4.53
CA PHE A 38 9.12 3.73 5.34
C PHE A 38 8.26 5.00 5.35
N GLY A 39 7.22 5.05 4.51
CA GLY A 39 6.33 6.21 4.45
C GLY A 39 7.00 7.46 3.92
N LYS A 40 7.86 7.33 2.93
CA LYS A 40 8.57 8.45 2.30
C LYS A 40 8.02 8.76 0.92
N THR A 41 8.27 9.98 0.44
CA THR A 41 7.84 10.45 -0.87
C THR A 41 6.34 10.24 -1.10
N ALA A 42 5.93 9.67 -2.21
CA ALA A 42 4.52 9.43 -2.51
C ALA A 42 3.84 8.51 -1.48
N LEU A 43 4.59 7.58 -0.88
CA LEU A 43 4.05 6.66 0.12
C LEU A 43 3.70 7.37 1.43
N LYS A 44 4.28 8.54 1.68
CA LYS A 44 3.94 9.34 2.86
C LYS A 44 2.47 9.75 2.83
N ASP A 45 1.99 10.18 1.68
CA ASP A 45 0.60 10.65 1.54
C ASP A 45 -0.37 9.50 1.32
N TYR A 46 0.07 8.43 0.67
CA TYR A 46 -0.77 7.28 0.38
C TYR A 46 -1.00 6.40 1.61
N SER A 47 0.01 6.23 2.45
CA SER A 47 0.00 5.24 3.53
C SER A 47 -0.65 5.78 4.79
N ILE A 48 -1.62 5.03 5.32
CA ILE A 48 -2.26 5.32 6.61
C ILE A 48 -1.88 4.20 7.56
N SER A 49 -1.16 4.55 8.62
CA SER A 49 -0.63 3.59 9.60
C SER A 49 -1.75 2.76 10.20
N ASN A 50 -1.56 1.44 10.22
CA ASN A 50 -2.51 0.46 10.76
C ASN A 50 -3.87 0.43 10.04
N TYR A 51 -3.95 1.05 8.87
CA TYR A 51 -5.14 1.01 8.03
C TYR A 51 -4.88 0.21 6.75
N ASN A 52 -4.02 0.72 5.86
CA ASN A 52 -3.60 0.02 4.65
C ASN A 52 -2.11 -0.29 4.63
N SER A 53 -1.42 0.05 5.71
CA SER A 53 0.04 -0.04 5.75
C SER A 53 0.55 -0.18 7.17
N ILE A 54 1.80 -0.62 7.27
CA ILE A 54 2.56 -0.62 8.50
C ILE A 54 3.83 0.17 8.19
N ILE A 55 4.08 1.23 8.96
CA ILE A 55 5.17 2.15 8.69
C ILE A 55 6.35 1.85 9.60
N ALA A 56 7.50 1.55 8.99
CA ALA A 56 8.77 1.32 9.67
C ALA A 56 9.61 2.60 9.61
N LYS A 57 10.39 2.87 10.64
CA LYS A 57 11.24 4.07 10.70
C LYS A 57 12.53 3.91 9.89
N ASN A 58 13.09 2.72 9.90
CA ASN A 58 14.35 2.39 9.24
C ASN A 58 14.46 0.88 9.05
N PHE A 59 15.58 0.41 8.53
CA PHE A 59 15.78 -1.02 8.30
C PHE A 59 15.73 -1.87 9.57
N THR A 60 16.23 -1.36 10.68
CA THR A 60 16.16 -2.07 11.96
C THR A 60 14.71 -2.24 12.41
N ASP A 61 13.93 -1.17 12.29
CA ASP A 61 12.51 -1.19 12.66
C ASP A 61 11.68 -2.02 11.68
N LEU A 62 12.15 -2.18 10.44
CA LEU A 62 11.47 -2.99 9.43
C LEU A 62 11.27 -4.43 9.91
N GLU A 63 12.31 -5.04 10.47
CA GLU A 63 12.22 -6.38 10.99
C GLU A 63 11.18 -6.47 12.10
N ASN A 64 11.19 -5.51 13.01
CA ASN A 64 10.20 -5.44 14.09
C ASN A 64 8.78 -5.34 13.55
N LYS A 65 8.58 -4.57 12.50
CA LYS A 65 7.25 -4.39 11.90
C LYS A 65 6.78 -5.63 11.16
N ILE A 66 7.68 -6.38 10.57
CA ILE A 66 7.35 -7.67 9.95
C ILE A 66 6.85 -8.64 11.03
N PHE A 67 7.57 -8.74 12.15
CA PHE A 67 7.13 -9.57 13.27
C PHE A 67 5.81 -9.09 13.86
N TYR A 68 5.64 -7.77 13.95
CA TYR A 68 4.38 -7.20 14.42
C TYR A 68 3.21 -7.66 13.56
N LEU A 69 3.35 -7.58 12.23
CA LEU A 69 2.30 -8.02 11.31
C LEU A 69 1.99 -9.51 11.49
N LEU A 70 3.03 -10.33 11.57
CA LEU A 70 2.87 -11.78 11.75
C LEU A 70 2.19 -12.13 13.06
N SER A 71 2.36 -11.31 14.10
CA SER A 71 1.79 -11.56 15.43
C SER A 71 0.35 -11.08 15.58
N LEU A 72 -0.18 -10.33 14.63
CA LEU A 72 -1.55 -9.84 14.70
C LEU A 72 -2.55 -10.98 14.72
N SER A 73 -3.65 -10.79 15.44
CA SER A 73 -4.76 -11.74 15.41
C SER A 73 -5.38 -11.82 14.03
N LYS A 74 -6.06 -12.93 13.74
CA LYS A 74 -6.76 -13.08 12.46
C LYS A 74 -7.73 -11.93 12.20
N HIS A 75 -8.44 -11.50 13.23
CA HIS A 75 -9.39 -10.39 13.14
C HIS A 75 -8.70 -9.10 12.68
N LYS A 76 -7.55 -8.77 13.27
CA LYS A 76 -6.80 -7.58 12.91
C LYS A 76 -6.19 -7.68 11.51
N LYS A 77 -5.71 -8.87 11.13
CA LYS A 77 -5.21 -9.11 9.76
C LYS A 77 -6.33 -8.94 8.74
N ASP A 78 -7.49 -9.51 8.99
CA ASP A 78 -8.65 -9.40 8.10
C ASP A 78 -9.10 -7.95 7.95
N LYS A 79 -9.01 -7.18 9.03
CA LYS A 79 -9.35 -5.75 9.00
C LYS A 79 -8.37 -4.97 8.13
N LEU A 80 -7.07 -5.27 8.23
CA LEU A 80 -6.06 -4.66 7.37
C LEU A 80 -6.30 -4.99 5.89
N ILE A 81 -6.66 -6.22 5.60
CA ILE A 81 -6.97 -6.67 4.24
C ILE A 81 -8.14 -5.87 3.67
N LYS A 82 -9.23 -5.79 4.44
CA LYS A 82 -10.43 -5.06 4.03
C LYS A 82 -10.14 -3.58 3.84
N ASN A 83 -9.43 -2.98 4.78
CA ASN A 83 -9.06 -1.56 4.71
C ASN A 83 -8.16 -1.27 3.53
N SER A 84 -7.18 -2.14 3.26
CA SER A 84 -6.28 -2.00 2.12
C SER A 84 -7.05 -1.99 0.81
N PHE A 85 -7.96 -2.93 0.65
CA PHE A 85 -8.81 -3.01 -0.54
C PHE A 85 -9.67 -1.74 -0.71
N ASN A 86 -10.32 -1.30 0.36
CA ASN A 86 -11.17 -0.11 0.32
C ASN A 86 -10.38 1.16 0.01
N HIS A 87 -9.17 1.28 0.57
CA HIS A 87 -8.31 2.43 0.35
C HIS A 87 -7.88 2.52 -1.12
N SER A 88 -7.53 1.39 -1.72
CA SER A 88 -7.11 1.34 -3.11
C SER A 88 -8.19 1.83 -4.07
N LYS A 89 -9.45 1.56 -3.77
CA LYS A 89 -10.57 2.00 -4.62
C LYS A 89 -10.63 3.51 -4.74
N LYS A 90 -10.41 4.22 -3.65
CA LYS A 90 -10.44 5.70 -3.63
C LYS A 90 -9.32 6.27 -4.49
N PHE A 91 -8.12 5.75 -4.34
CA PHE A 91 -6.96 6.27 -5.07
C PHE A 91 -7.01 5.94 -6.55
N ARG A 92 -7.51 4.76 -6.90
CA ARG A 92 -7.68 4.38 -8.30
C ARG A 92 -8.53 5.37 -9.06
N LEU A 93 -9.72 5.63 -8.56
CA LEU A 93 -10.66 6.55 -9.21
C LEU A 93 -10.11 7.96 -9.27
N ASN A 94 -9.60 8.46 -8.15
CA ASN A 94 -9.09 9.83 -8.08
C ASN A 94 -7.88 10.05 -8.98
N ILE A 95 -6.94 9.13 -8.98
CA ILE A 95 -5.71 9.28 -9.74
C ILE A 95 -5.98 9.15 -11.22
N ILE A 96 -6.72 8.14 -11.63
CA ILE A 96 -7.05 7.94 -13.04
C ILE A 96 -7.84 9.13 -13.58
N SER A 97 -8.85 9.58 -12.83
CA SER A 97 -9.65 10.74 -13.22
C SER A 97 -8.80 11.99 -13.38
N LYS A 98 -7.92 12.27 -12.43
CA LYS A 98 -7.05 13.45 -12.49
C LYS A 98 -6.06 13.38 -13.66
N LEU A 99 -5.50 12.20 -13.91
CA LEU A 99 -4.59 12.02 -15.02
C LEU A 99 -5.29 12.23 -16.36
N TRP A 100 -6.49 11.72 -16.53
CA TRP A 100 -7.28 11.92 -17.73
C TRP A 100 -7.65 13.39 -17.92
N ILE A 101 -8.11 14.06 -16.89
CA ILE A 101 -8.47 15.48 -16.95
C ILE A 101 -7.24 16.31 -17.34
N LYS A 102 -6.11 16.05 -16.72
CA LYS A 102 -4.86 16.75 -17.01
C LYS A 102 -4.43 16.54 -18.46
N LEU A 103 -4.54 15.31 -18.94
CA LEU A 103 -4.20 14.98 -20.32
C LEU A 103 -5.08 15.75 -21.30
N PHE A 104 -6.39 15.75 -21.09
CA PHE A 104 -7.33 16.45 -21.96
C PHE A 104 -7.14 17.96 -21.94
N LYS A 105 -6.79 18.54 -20.82
CA LYS A 105 -6.56 19.98 -20.72
C LYS A 105 -5.31 20.44 -21.46
N ASN A 106 -4.35 19.56 -21.65
CA ASN A 106 -3.09 19.89 -22.31
C ASN A 106 -3.09 19.59 -23.81
N ILE A 107 -4.19 19.11 -24.33
CA ILE A 107 -4.40 18.94 -25.76
C ILE A 107 -5.04 20.20 -26.34
#